data_a2508b2ce1187b0fc509639302bf5db8
#
_entry.id   a2508b2ce1187b0fc509639302bf5db8
#
_cell.length_a   1.000
_cell.length_b   1.000
_cell.length_c   1.000
_cell.angle_alpha   90.00
_cell.angle_beta   90.00
_cell.angle_gamma   90.00
#
_symmetry.space_group_name_H-M   'P 1'
#
loop_
_entity.id
_entity.type
_entity.pdbx_description
1 polymer ?
#
loop_
_entity_poly.entity_id
_entity_poly.type
_entity_poly.pdbx_seq_one_letter_code
_entity_poly.pdbx_strand_id
1 'polypeptide(L)'
;LVDRVRKEITRGKVLTDDWLNVHREWHALGGRSTVTMMFGHVETLAERVEHLERIREVQDETGGFTAFICWSFQPDNTDLAHIPPAGPFDYLRTQAVARLFLDNVPNIQSSWVTQGREIGQLALLFGANDMGSLMLEENVVSAAGTVHHLTLAEMRSAISELGWIPRRRNVFYELFEDDGDGALPMSIPAAATGRAFAGCGTGRAKALLEPTLLTSSARS
;
A
#
# COMPACT_ATOMS: atom_id res chain seq x y z
N LEU A 1 -14.97 1.07 -1.05
CA LEU A 1 -15.92 -0.04 -0.87
C LEU A 1 -17.31 0.49 -0.47
N VAL A 2 -17.90 1.30 -1.35
CA VAL A 2 -19.23 1.87 -1.24
C VAL A 2 -19.96 1.60 -2.55
N ASP A 3 -21.09 0.91 -2.52
CA ASP A 3 -21.76 0.43 -3.73
C ASP A 3 -22.26 1.54 -4.65
N ARG A 4 -22.68 2.68 -4.11
CA ARG A 4 -23.01 3.85 -4.91
C ARG A 4 -21.81 4.26 -5.78
N VAL A 5 -20.67 4.44 -5.15
CA VAL A 5 -19.41 4.83 -5.82
C VAL A 5 -19.00 3.78 -6.84
N ARG A 6 -19.03 2.50 -6.48
CA ARG A 6 -18.65 1.39 -7.37
C ARG A 6 -19.49 1.34 -8.64
N LYS A 7 -20.78 1.58 -8.54
CA LYS A 7 -21.73 1.60 -9.68
C LYS A 7 -21.51 2.82 -10.58
N GLU A 8 -21.11 3.94 -9.99
CA GLU A 8 -20.91 5.21 -10.71
C GLU A 8 -19.59 5.22 -11.51
N ILE A 9 -18.50 4.71 -10.92
CA ILE A 9 -17.18 4.74 -11.57
C ILE A 9 -17.01 3.69 -12.66
N THR A 10 -17.76 2.60 -12.66
CA THR A 10 -17.63 1.54 -13.67
C THR A 10 -18.87 0.67 -13.73
N ARG A 11 -19.39 0.44 -14.93
CA ARG A 11 -20.49 -0.51 -15.17
C ARG A 11 -19.99 -1.95 -14.93
N GLY A 12 -20.80 -2.76 -14.24
CA GLY A 12 -20.50 -4.18 -14.01
C GLY A 12 -19.42 -4.45 -12.97
N LYS A 13 -19.02 -3.45 -12.19
CA LYS A 13 -18.10 -3.64 -11.06
C LYS A 13 -18.77 -4.49 -9.98
N VAL A 14 -18.06 -5.49 -9.48
CA VAL A 14 -18.47 -6.35 -8.37
C VAL A 14 -18.87 -5.48 -7.16
N LEU A 15 -19.97 -5.81 -6.47
CA LEU A 15 -20.42 -5.08 -5.30
C LEU A 15 -19.47 -5.27 -4.10
N THR A 16 -19.64 -4.44 -3.08
CA THR A 16 -18.71 -4.38 -1.94
C THR A 16 -18.62 -5.72 -1.22
N ASP A 17 -19.74 -6.31 -0.87
CA ASP A 17 -19.77 -7.56 -0.09
C ASP A 17 -19.15 -8.74 -0.87
N ASP A 18 -19.47 -8.87 -2.16
CA ASP A 18 -18.87 -9.90 -3.01
C ASP A 18 -17.35 -9.73 -3.12
N TRP A 19 -16.90 -8.47 -3.26
CA TRP A 19 -15.47 -8.17 -3.33
C TRP A 19 -14.75 -8.51 -2.02
N LEU A 20 -15.33 -8.17 -0.88
CA LEU A 20 -14.79 -8.50 0.44
C LEU A 20 -14.80 -10.02 0.70
N ASN A 21 -15.85 -10.72 0.24
CA ASN A 21 -15.95 -12.16 0.37
C ASN A 21 -14.85 -12.90 -0.40
N VAL A 22 -14.43 -12.42 -1.58
CA VAL A 22 -13.27 -12.99 -2.28
C VAL A 22 -12.02 -12.95 -1.41
N HIS A 23 -11.80 -11.83 -0.69
CA HIS A 23 -10.65 -11.74 0.23
C HIS A 23 -10.81 -12.67 1.44
N ARG A 24 -11.99 -12.76 2.04
CA ARG A 24 -12.27 -13.68 3.16
C ARG A 24 -11.98 -15.13 2.78
N GLU A 25 -12.50 -15.57 1.63
CA GLU A 25 -12.26 -16.92 1.11
C GLU A 25 -10.78 -17.19 0.84
N TRP A 26 -10.09 -16.23 0.20
CA TRP A 26 -8.65 -16.34 -0.04
C TRP A 26 -7.85 -16.42 1.25
N HIS A 27 -8.18 -15.58 2.25
CA HIS A 27 -7.52 -15.61 3.55
C HIS A 27 -7.82 -16.90 4.33
N ALA A 28 -9.05 -17.41 4.24
CA ALA A 28 -9.43 -18.70 4.87
C ALA A 28 -8.65 -19.89 4.30
N LEU A 29 -8.20 -19.81 3.04
CA LEU A 29 -7.31 -20.80 2.42
C LEU A 29 -5.83 -20.61 2.81
N GLY A 30 -5.51 -19.68 3.70
CA GLY A 30 -4.15 -19.35 4.11
C GLY A 30 -3.43 -18.36 3.16
N GLY A 31 -4.13 -17.81 2.19
CA GLY A 31 -3.61 -16.78 1.30
C GLY A 31 -3.47 -15.42 2.00
N ARG A 32 -2.66 -14.55 1.44
CA ARG A 32 -2.52 -13.15 1.85
C ARG A 32 -2.72 -12.24 0.66
N SER A 33 -3.18 -11.02 0.91
CA SER A 33 -3.38 -10.04 -0.15
C SER A 33 -3.06 -8.63 0.31
N THR A 34 -2.86 -7.74 -0.64
CA THR A 34 -2.92 -6.30 -0.41
C THR A 34 -4.33 -5.79 -0.63
N VAL A 35 -4.63 -4.62 -0.12
CA VAL A 35 -5.90 -3.94 -0.32
C VAL A 35 -5.69 -2.49 -0.72
N THR A 36 -6.51 -1.98 -1.63
CA THR A 36 -6.33 -0.67 -2.23
C THR A 36 -7.57 0.21 -2.12
N MET A 37 -7.35 1.53 -2.13
CA MET A 37 -8.41 2.53 -2.26
C MET A 37 -8.02 3.54 -3.34
N MET A 38 -8.75 3.57 -4.45
CA MET A 38 -8.73 4.70 -5.36
C MET A 38 -9.68 5.78 -4.81
N PHE A 39 -9.23 7.02 -4.78
CA PHE A 39 -10.00 8.16 -4.27
C PHE A 39 -9.80 9.40 -5.12
N GLY A 40 -10.61 10.46 -4.88
CA GLY A 40 -10.54 11.73 -5.60
C GLY A 40 -11.36 11.71 -6.90
N HIS A 41 -12.42 10.92 -6.93
CA HIS A 41 -13.38 10.87 -8.03
C HIS A 41 -14.78 11.35 -7.58
N VAL A 42 -15.76 10.45 -7.41
CA VAL A 42 -17.17 10.78 -7.11
C VAL A 42 -17.54 10.55 -5.64
N GLU A 43 -16.62 10.04 -4.86
CA GLU A 43 -16.82 9.74 -3.43
C GLU A 43 -16.78 11.01 -2.56
N THR A 44 -17.48 10.95 -1.44
CA THR A 44 -17.37 11.91 -0.34
C THR A 44 -16.27 11.51 0.66
N LEU A 45 -15.86 12.42 1.52
CA LEU A 45 -14.91 12.10 2.60
C LEU A 45 -15.47 11.03 3.57
N ALA A 46 -16.79 11.04 3.82
CA ALA A 46 -17.43 10.01 4.63
C ALA A 46 -17.33 8.63 3.98
N GLU A 47 -17.49 8.54 2.67
CA GLU A 47 -17.37 7.29 1.92
C GLU A 47 -15.92 6.79 1.84
N ARG A 48 -14.90 7.68 1.93
CA ARG A 48 -13.51 7.25 2.14
C ARG A 48 -13.33 6.56 3.48
N VAL A 49 -13.93 7.13 4.54
CA VAL A 49 -13.88 6.52 5.89
C VAL A 49 -14.62 5.19 5.91
N GLU A 50 -15.82 5.11 5.33
CA GLU A 50 -16.57 3.85 5.19
C GLU A 50 -15.74 2.79 4.46
N HIS A 51 -15.01 3.16 3.41
CA HIS A 51 -14.10 2.24 2.72
C HIS A 51 -13.01 1.69 3.67
N LEU A 52 -12.40 2.54 4.49
CA LEU A 52 -11.40 2.11 5.47
C LEU A 52 -12.02 1.22 6.55
N GLU A 53 -13.24 1.53 7.01
CA GLU A 53 -13.96 0.74 7.99
C GLU A 53 -14.20 -0.69 7.48
N ARG A 54 -14.67 -0.86 6.25
CA ARG A 54 -14.85 -2.16 5.61
C ARG A 54 -13.56 -2.98 5.53
N ILE A 55 -12.44 -2.32 5.23
CA ILE A 55 -11.12 -2.98 5.22
C ILE A 55 -10.72 -3.41 6.62
N ARG A 56 -10.90 -2.52 7.61
CA ARG A 56 -10.58 -2.79 9.00
C ARG A 56 -11.32 -4.00 9.53
N GLU A 57 -12.65 -4.06 9.29
CA GLU A 57 -13.50 -5.20 9.68
C GLU A 57 -12.95 -6.53 9.15
N VAL A 58 -12.66 -6.60 7.84
CA VAL A 58 -12.10 -7.84 7.25
C VAL A 58 -10.72 -8.15 7.78
N GLN A 59 -9.90 -7.16 8.07
CA GLN A 59 -8.58 -7.39 8.68
C GLN A 59 -8.72 -7.91 10.12
N ASP A 60 -9.66 -7.39 10.91
CA ASP A 60 -9.95 -7.89 12.26
C ASP A 60 -10.46 -9.35 12.23
N GLU A 61 -11.26 -9.70 11.21
CA GLU A 61 -11.76 -11.06 11.00
C GLU A 61 -10.66 -12.05 10.58
N THR A 62 -9.77 -11.63 9.66
CA THR A 62 -8.94 -12.57 8.90
C THR A 62 -7.43 -12.41 9.13
N GLY A 63 -6.96 -11.20 9.46
CA GLY A 63 -5.53 -10.88 9.54
C GLY A 63 -4.77 -11.05 8.22
N GLY A 64 -5.47 -11.18 7.09
CA GLY A 64 -4.88 -11.59 5.81
C GLY A 64 -4.35 -10.45 4.94
N PHE A 65 -4.69 -9.19 5.23
CA PHE A 65 -4.14 -8.06 4.49
C PHE A 65 -2.71 -7.75 4.95
N THR A 66 -1.79 -7.78 4.00
CA THR A 66 -0.37 -7.48 4.24
C THR A 66 -0.06 -6.00 4.12
N ALA A 67 -0.80 -5.28 3.29
CA ALA A 67 -0.63 -3.85 3.10
C ALA A 67 -1.89 -3.17 2.56
N PHE A 68 -2.01 -1.88 2.88
CA PHE A 68 -2.96 -0.97 2.26
C PHE A 68 -2.24 0.04 1.37
N ILE A 69 -2.88 0.38 0.23
CA ILE A 69 -2.35 1.35 -0.72
C ILE A 69 -3.49 2.28 -1.14
N CYS A 70 -3.37 3.58 -0.85
CA CYS A 70 -4.26 4.57 -1.44
C CYS A 70 -3.59 5.28 -2.62
N TRP A 71 -4.37 5.57 -3.66
CA TRP A 71 -3.92 6.23 -4.87
C TRP A 71 -4.99 7.14 -5.43
N SER A 72 -4.59 8.30 -5.91
CA SER A 72 -5.51 9.27 -6.47
C SER A 72 -6.00 8.83 -7.85
N PHE A 73 -7.27 9.07 -8.12
CA PHE A 73 -7.85 8.91 -9.45
C PHE A 73 -7.12 9.80 -10.45
N GLN A 74 -6.80 9.25 -11.60
CA GLN A 74 -6.23 9.96 -12.75
C GLN A 74 -7.33 10.15 -13.78
N PRO A 75 -7.87 11.38 -13.96
CA PRO A 75 -9.07 11.62 -14.76
C PRO A 75 -8.84 11.58 -16.27
N ASP A 76 -7.64 11.89 -16.73
CA ASP A 76 -7.35 12.06 -18.15
C ASP A 76 -7.66 10.78 -18.95
N ASN A 77 -8.23 10.94 -20.12
CA ASN A 77 -8.65 9.85 -21.00
C ASN A 77 -9.69 8.88 -20.41
N THR A 78 -10.50 9.34 -19.44
CA THR A 78 -11.59 8.56 -18.84
C THR A 78 -12.95 9.24 -19.05
N ASP A 79 -14.05 8.50 -18.82
CA ASP A 79 -15.41 9.07 -18.83
C ASP A 79 -15.62 10.13 -17.73
N LEU A 80 -14.72 10.20 -16.75
CA LEU A 80 -14.74 11.13 -15.63
C LEU A 80 -13.68 12.24 -15.76
N ALA A 81 -13.21 12.54 -16.97
CA ALA A 81 -12.20 13.56 -17.24
C ALA A 81 -12.62 14.99 -16.80
N HIS A 82 -13.90 15.20 -16.54
CA HIS A 82 -14.42 16.47 -16.01
C HIS A 82 -14.15 16.67 -14.51
N ILE A 83 -13.74 15.63 -13.79
CA ILE A 83 -13.41 15.70 -12.35
C ILE A 83 -11.97 16.19 -12.20
N PRO A 84 -11.72 17.26 -11.41
CA PRO A 84 -10.36 17.73 -11.19
C PRO A 84 -9.57 16.67 -10.41
N PRO A 85 -8.28 16.45 -10.73
CA PRO A 85 -7.45 15.47 -10.03
C PRO A 85 -7.26 15.87 -8.56
N ALA A 86 -7.22 14.87 -7.67
CA ALA A 86 -6.90 15.10 -6.27
C ALA A 86 -5.43 15.57 -6.14
N GLY A 87 -5.24 16.71 -5.46
CA GLY A 87 -3.91 17.29 -5.27
C GLY A 87 -3.07 16.55 -4.21
N PRO A 88 -1.77 16.88 -4.12
CA PRO A 88 -0.84 16.27 -3.17
C PRO A 88 -1.28 16.37 -1.71
N PHE A 89 -1.87 17.51 -1.33
CA PHE A 89 -2.36 17.71 0.04
C PHE A 89 -3.49 16.73 0.40
N ASP A 90 -4.44 16.51 -0.53
CA ASP A 90 -5.53 15.55 -0.30
C ASP A 90 -4.99 14.11 -0.21
N TYR A 91 -3.99 13.78 -1.04
CA TYR A 91 -3.29 12.51 -0.96
C TYR A 91 -2.62 12.30 0.40
N LEU A 92 -1.77 13.22 0.84
CA LEU A 92 -1.04 13.10 2.12
C LEU A 92 -1.99 13.03 3.32
N ARG A 93 -3.07 13.83 3.30
CA ARG A 93 -4.11 13.76 4.33
C ARG A 93 -4.81 12.40 4.35
N THR A 94 -5.17 11.86 3.18
CA THR A 94 -5.81 10.55 3.05
C THR A 94 -4.87 9.45 3.55
N GLN A 95 -3.59 9.54 3.22
CA GLN A 95 -2.54 8.61 3.69
C GLN A 95 -2.42 8.62 5.22
N ALA A 96 -2.37 9.81 5.84
CA ALA A 96 -2.30 9.94 7.29
C ALA A 96 -3.54 9.38 7.99
N VAL A 97 -4.74 9.69 7.47
CA VAL A 97 -6.00 9.14 8.00
C VAL A 97 -6.02 7.63 7.89
N ALA A 98 -5.60 7.09 6.74
CA ALA A 98 -5.53 5.64 6.54
C ALA A 98 -4.59 4.97 7.56
N ARG A 99 -3.41 5.55 7.85
CA ARG A 99 -2.50 5.02 8.87
C ARG A 99 -3.11 5.01 10.27
N LEU A 100 -3.81 6.09 10.65
CA LEU A 100 -4.45 6.18 11.96
C LEU A 100 -5.65 5.25 12.08
N PHE A 101 -6.39 5.04 11.00
CA PHE A 101 -7.60 4.22 10.98
C PHE A 101 -7.31 2.72 10.86
N LEU A 102 -6.31 2.36 10.06
CA LEU A 102 -5.90 0.97 9.79
C LEU A 102 -4.68 0.57 10.63
N ASP A 103 -4.77 0.73 11.96
CA ASP A 103 -3.71 0.33 12.90
C ASP A 103 -3.48 -1.21 12.93
N ASN A 104 -4.47 -1.98 12.47
CA ASN A 104 -4.42 -3.42 12.31
C ASN A 104 -3.78 -3.90 10.97
N VAL A 105 -3.52 -3.00 10.02
CA VAL A 105 -2.80 -3.32 8.78
C VAL A 105 -1.33 -2.91 8.91
N PRO A 106 -0.39 -3.87 8.87
CA PRO A 106 1.01 -3.59 9.22
C PRO A 106 1.71 -2.61 8.28
N ASN A 107 1.39 -2.67 7.00
CA ASN A 107 2.07 -1.85 6.01
C ASN A 107 1.11 -0.91 5.29
N ILE A 108 1.53 0.34 5.15
CA ILE A 108 0.87 1.33 4.30
C ILE A 108 1.87 1.78 3.24
N GLN A 109 1.54 1.52 1.99
CA GLN A 109 2.42 1.81 0.87
C GLN A 109 2.16 3.21 0.31
N SER A 110 3.24 3.92 0.02
CA SER A 110 3.22 5.16 -0.75
C SER A 110 2.93 4.88 -2.23
N SER A 111 2.09 5.72 -2.86
CA SER A 111 1.77 5.63 -4.28
C SER A 111 2.57 6.64 -5.10
N TRP A 112 3.89 6.50 -5.13
CA TRP A 112 4.77 7.37 -5.92
C TRP A 112 4.46 7.32 -7.42
N VAL A 113 3.92 6.21 -7.90
CA VAL A 113 3.53 6.05 -9.33
C VAL A 113 2.51 7.09 -9.77
N THR A 114 1.56 7.45 -8.90
CA THR A 114 0.54 8.47 -9.18
C THR A 114 0.92 9.87 -8.70
N GLN A 115 1.86 9.98 -7.75
CA GLN A 115 2.16 11.22 -7.04
C GLN A 115 3.52 11.81 -7.39
N GLY A 116 4.40 11.05 -8.02
CA GLY A 116 5.79 11.42 -8.22
C GLY A 116 6.69 11.14 -7.00
N ARG A 117 8.00 11.32 -7.19
CA ARG A 117 9.04 11.03 -6.20
C ARG A 117 8.86 11.82 -4.91
N GLU A 118 8.69 13.14 -5.03
CA GLU A 118 8.69 14.07 -3.89
C GLU A 118 7.50 13.82 -2.96
N ILE A 119 6.30 13.68 -3.52
CA ILE A 119 5.11 13.40 -2.74
C ILE A 119 5.12 11.96 -2.21
N GLY A 120 5.64 11.02 -3.00
CA GLY A 120 5.86 9.65 -2.57
C GLY A 120 6.82 9.56 -1.37
N GLN A 121 7.89 10.37 -1.36
CA GLN A 121 8.82 10.52 -0.23
C GLN A 121 8.12 11.15 0.98
N LEU A 122 7.39 12.25 0.79
CA LEU A 122 6.66 12.89 1.88
C LEU A 122 5.61 11.98 2.53
N ALA A 123 5.00 11.06 1.76
CA ALA A 123 4.03 10.10 2.29
C ALA A 123 4.62 9.22 3.41
N LEU A 124 5.94 9.01 3.42
CA LEU A 124 6.62 8.30 4.51
C LEU A 124 6.50 9.06 5.84
N LEU A 125 6.49 10.40 5.83
CA LEU A 125 6.24 11.22 7.00
C LEU A 125 4.74 11.29 7.38
N PHE A 126 3.86 10.87 6.47
CA PHE A 126 2.41 10.82 6.65
C PHE A 126 1.88 9.40 6.88
N GLY A 127 2.73 8.51 7.40
CA GLY A 127 2.33 7.20 7.87
C GLY A 127 2.58 6.04 6.91
N ALA A 128 3.11 6.26 5.71
CA ALA A 128 3.63 5.17 4.89
C ALA A 128 4.91 4.60 5.51
N ASN A 129 5.11 3.30 5.38
CA ASN A 129 6.34 2.60 5.76
C ASN A 129 6.89 1.73 4.62
N ASP A 130 6.36 1.91 3.42
CA ASP A 130 6.74 1.17 2.23
C ASP A 130 6.65 2.08 0.99
N MET A 131 7.71 2.14 0.19
CA MET A 131 7.73 2.87 -1.08
C MET A 131 7.19 2.03 -2.26
N GLY A 132 6.82 0.78 -2.02
CA GLY A 132 6.36 -0.12 -3.07
C GLY A 132 7.49 -0.72 -3.89
N SER A 133 7.20 -1.01 -5.15
CA SER A 133 8.13 -1.63 -6.09
C SER A 133 8.50 -0.68 -7.23
N LEU A 134 9.62 -0.97 -7.87
CA LEU A 134 9.93 -0.38 -9.17
C LEU A 134 8.96 -0.94 -10.21
N MET A 135 8.48 -0.08 -11.10
CA MET A 135 7.63 -0.49 -12.21
C MET A 135 8.52 -0.91 -13.40
N LEU A 136 8.37 -2.15 -13.84
CA LEU A 136 8.97 -2.61 -15.10
C LEU A 136 8.18 -2.04 -16.29
N GLU A 137 6.85 -2.14 -16.19
CA GLU A 137 5.89 -1.52 -17.10
C GLU A 137 4.72 -0.98 -16.27
N GLU A 138 4.31 0.24 -16.55
CA GLU A 138 3.14 0.86 -15.96
C GLU A 138 2.23 1.35 -17.09
N ASN A 139 1.20 0.56 -17.39
CA ASN A 139 0.30 0.81 -18.52
C ASN A 139 -1.06 1.39 -18.09
N VAL A 140 -1.41 1.33 -16.81
CA VAL A 140 -2.72 1.77 -16.32
C VAL A 140 -2.73 3.27 -16.05
N VAL A 141 -1.77 3.75 -15.25
CA VAL A 141 -1.64 5.17 -14.91
C VAL A 141 -1.13 5.98 -16.09
N SER A 142 -0.23 5.39 -16.91
CA SER A 142 0.27 6.03 -18.13
C SER A 142 -0.80 6.19 -19.20
N ALA A 143 -1.75 5.26 -19.32
CA ALA A 143 -2.91 5.42 -20.20
C ALA A 143 -3.79 6.62 -19.81
N ALA A 144 -3.79 6.99 -18.54
CA ALA A 144 -4.44 8.19 -18.00
C ALA A 144 -3.51 9.44 -18.02
N GLY A 145 -2.40 9.40 -18.76
CA GLY A 145 -1.52 10.56 -18.98
C GLY A 145 -0.46 10.84 -17.91
N THR A 146 -0.42 10.05 -16.82
CA THR A 146 0.54 10.24 -15.74
C THR A 146 1.71 9.26 -15.87
N VAL A 147 2.94 9.79 -15.99
CA VAL A 147 4.15 8.98 -16.14
C VAL A 147 5.20 9.45 -15.14
N HIS A 148 5.46 8.63 -14.14
CA HIS A 148 6.54 8.81 -13.21
C HIS A 148 7.47 7.59 -13.23
N HIS A 149 8.76 7.83 -13.21
CA HIS A 149 9.77 6.76 -13.17
C HIS A 149 10.69 6.97 -11.98
N LEU A 150 11.03 5.89 -11.31
CA LEU A 150 12.05 5.87 -10.26
C LEU A 150 13.00 4.71 -10.51
N THR A 151 14.29 4.98 -10.41
CA THR A 151 15.32 3.96 -10.29
C THR A 151 15.42 3.47 -8.84
N LEU A 152 16.06 2.32 -8.63
CA LEU A 152 16.33 1.82 -7.29
C LEU A 152 17.19 2.81 -6.46
N ALA A 153 18.14 3.46 -7.10
CA ALA A 153 19.01 4.44 -6.45
C ALA A 153 18.21 5.66 -5.97
N GLU A 154 17.32 6.19 -6.80
CA GLU A 154 16.45 7.32 -6.44
C GLU A 154 15.46 6.95 -5.33
N MET A 155 14.90 5.75 -5.35
CA MET A 155 14.00 5.27 -4.30
C MET A 155 14.74 5.14 -2.95
N ARG A 156 15.96 4.58 -2.96
CA ARG A 156 16.82 4.49 -1.77
C ARG A 156 17.20 5.88 -1.26
N SER A 157 17.59 6.80 -2.16
CA SER A 157 17.90 8.19 -1.82
C SER A 157 16.72 8.87 -1.15
N ALA A 158 15.52 8.74 -1.70
CA ALA A 158 14.31 9.32 -1.14
C ALA A 158 14.03 8.86 0.31
N ILE A 159 14.28 7.60 0.63
CA ILE A 159 14.15 7.06 2.00
C ILE A 159 15.27 7.59 2.89
N SER A 160 16.53 7.56 2.41
CA SER A 160 17.71 7.94 3.20
C SER A 160 17.76 9.43 3.52
N GLU A 161 17.27 10.30 2.62
CA GLU A 161 17.17 11.75 2.81
C GLU A 161 16.28 12.11 4.01
N LEU A 162 15.35 11.25 4.38
CA LEU A 162 14.51 11.39 5.58
C LEU A 162 15.17 10.84 6.85
N GLY A 163 16.40 10.33 6.76
CA GLY A 163 17.12 9.71 7.87
C GLY A 163 16.74 8.26 8.15
N TRP A 164 16.00 7.60 7.25
CA TRP A 164 15.57 6.22 7.39
C TRP A 164 16.48 5.28 6.62
N ILE A 165 16.51 4.00 7.04
CA ILE A 165 17.31 2.97 6.38
C ILE A 165 16.44 2.24 5.37
N PRO A 166 16.74 2.34 4.05
CA PRO A 166 16.00 1.61 3.03
C PRO A 166 16.28 0.11 3.14
N ARG A 167 15.24 -0.69 3.16
CA ARG A 167 15.32 -2.14 3.15
C ARG A 167 14.53 -2.71 1.98
N ARG A 168 15.05 -3.76 1.35
CA ARG A 168 14.32 -4.51 0.34
C ARG A 168 13.41 -5.55 1.01
N ARG A 169 12.28 -5.80 0.39
CA ARG A 169 11.32 -6.82 0.81
C ARG A 169 10.82 -7.65 -0.38
N ASN A 170 10.30 -8.83 -0.11
CA ASN A 170 9.54 -9.60 -1.07
C ASN A 170 8.03 -9.24 -1.03
N VAL A 171 7.23 -9.96 -1.83
CA VAL A 171 5.76 -9.78 -1.88
C VAL A 171 5.05 -10.19 -0.59
N PHE A 172 5.70 -10.97 0.27
CA PHE A 172 5.19 -11.39 1.58
C PHE A 172 5.59 -10.45 2.70
N TYR A 173 6.26 -9.33 2.39
CA TYR A 173 6.80 -8.35 3.34
C TYR A 173 7.92 -8.90 4.25
N GLU A 174 8.58 -9.96 3.81
CA GLU A 174 9.81 -10.43 4.43
C GLU A 174 10.99 -9.56 3.95
N LEU A 175 11.77 -9.08 4.90
CA LEU A 175 12.94 -8.25 4.60
C LEU A 175 14.10 -9.13 4.14
N PHE A 176 14.78 -8.69 3.08
CA PHE A 176 16.06 -9.29 2.71
C PHE A 176 17.17 -8.80 3.63
N GLU A 177 18.10 -9.68 3.97
CA GLU A 177 19.39 -9.27 4.53
C GLU A 177 20.10 -8.37 3.51
N ASP A 178 20.80 -7.35 3.99
CA ASP A 178 21.37 -6.32 3.12
C ASP A 178 22.58 -6.91 2.39
N ASP A 179 22.38 -7.33 1.19
CA ASP A 179 23.37 -7.92 0.29
C ASP A 179 24.10 -6.86 -0.57
N GLY A 180 24.27 -5.64 -0.04
CA GLY A 180 24.99 -4.58 -0.75
C GLY A 180 24.31 -4.18 -2.07
N ASP A 181 24.98 -3.35 -2.87
CA ASP A 181 24.41 -2.82 -4.10
C ASP A 181 23.99 -3.88 -5.14
N GLY A 182 22.77 -4.40 -5.00
CA GLY A 182 21.90 -4.56 -6.15
C GLY A 182 21.89 -5.83 -6.96
N ALA A 183 22.49 -6.94 -6.60
CA ALA A 183 22.20 -8.19 -7.33
C ALA A 183 20.85 -8.76 -6.85
N LEU A 184 19.83 -8.75 -7.71
CA LEU A 184 18.65 -9.56 -7.52
C LEU A 184 19.10 -11.03 -7.40
N PRO A 185 18.67 -11.79 -6.38
CA PRO A 185 18.88 -13.22 -6.42
C PRO A 185 18.14 -13.76 -7.65
N MET A 186 18.88 -14.31 -8.61
CA MET A 186 18.34 -14.85 -9.85
C MET A 186 17.61 -16.18 -9.66
N SER A 187 17.33 -16.58 -8.42
CA SER A 187 16.58 -17.78 -8.11
C SER A 187 15.52 -17.48 -7.07
N ILE A 188 14.27 -17.63 -7.45
CA ILE A 188 13.19 -17.85 -6.49
C ILE A 188 13.51 -19.19 -5.81
N PRO A 189 13.72 -19.25 -4.49
CA PRO A 189 13.91 -20.53 -3.83
C PRO A 189 12.67 -21.39 -4.08
N ALA A 190 12.86 -22.59 -4.61
CA ALA A 190 11.81 -23.58 -4.89
C ALA A 190 11.08 -24.11 -3.64
N ALA A 191 11.19 -23.44 -2.50
CA ALA A 191 10.72 -23.88 -1.19
C ALA A 191 9.37 -23.29 -0.73
N ALA A 192 8.66 -22.57 -1.58
CA ALA A 192 7.33 -22.02 -1.22
C ALA A 192 6.15 -22.96 -1.55
N THR A 193 6.41 -24.13 -2.12
CA THR A 193 5.38 -25.15 -2.34
C THR A 193 5.50 -26.24 -1.30
N GLY A 194 4.82 -26.10 -0.16
CA GLY A 194 4.60 -27.22 0.75
C GLY A 194 5.11 -27.08 2.18
N ARG A 195 4.73 -26.04 2.90
CA ARG A 195 4.61 -26.15 4.37
C ARG A 195 3.18 -25.85 4.78
N ALA A 196 2.49 -26.92 5.15
CA ALA A 196 1.26 -26.83 5.90
C ALA A 196 1.53 -26.01 7.17
N PHE A 197 0.80 -24.91 7.34
CA PHE A 197 0.81 -24.15 8.58
C PHE A 197 0.10 -24.97 9.67
N ALA A 198 0.87 -25.62 10.52
CA ALA A 198 0.38 -26.15 11.78
C ALA A 198 0.36 -25.00 12.80
N GLY A 199 -0.85 -24.65 13.25
CA GLY A 199 -1.10 -24.02 14.55
C GLY A 199 -0.63 -22.58 14.72
N CYS A 200 -1.43 -21.61 14.34
CA CYS A 200 -1.35 -20.28 14.92
C CYS A 200 -2.22 -20.27 16.19
N GLY A 201 -1.56 -20.50 17.34
CA GLY A 201 -2.16 -20.26 18.65
C GLY A 201 -2.42 -18.76 18.83
N THR A 202 -3.53 -18.44 19.48
CA THR A 202 -3.93 -17.10 19.92
C THR A 202 -2.91 -16.50 20.90
N GLY A 203 -1.80 -15.99 20.38
CA GLY A 203 -0.83 -15.18 21.11
C GLY A 203 -1.06 -13.72 20.77
N ARG A 204 -1.47 -12.94 21.78
CA ARG A 204 -1.61 -11.49 21.71
C ARG A 204 -0.43 -10.88 20.96
N ALA A 205 -0.71 -10.15 19.89
CA ALA A 205 0.21 -9.23 19.25
C ALA A 205 0.51 -8.06 20.22
N LYS A 206 1.47 -8.28 21.11
CA LYS A 206 2.11 -7.27 21.93
C LYS A 206 3.56 -7.22 21.49
N ALA A 207 4.00 -6.07 21.04
CA ALA A 207 5.34 -5.74 20.58
C ALA A 207 5.57 -5.81 19.07
N LEU A 208 5.27 -4.71 18.38
CA LEU A 208 5.99 -4.20 17.23
C LEU A 208 5.66 -2.70 17.04
N LEU A 209 5.59 -1.97 18.13
CA LEU A 209 5.66 -0.51 18.16
C LEU A 209 6.80 -0.10 19.10
N GLU A 210 8.00 -0.60 18.84
CA GLU A 210 9.19 0.13 19.29
C GLU A 210 9.66 0.96 18.10
N PRO A 211 9.57 2.30 18.18
CA PRO A 211 10.31 3.15 17.27
C PRO A 211 11.79 2.91 17.58
N THR A 212 12.52 2.34 16.66
CA THR A 212 13.98 2.33 16.74
C THR A 212 14.45 3.78 16.62
N LEU A 213 14.50 4.47 17.75
CA LEU A 213 15.14 5.76 17.85
C LEU A 213 16.65 5.53 17.66
N LEU A 214 17.12 5.77 16.45
CA LEU A 214 18.54 5.88 16.19
C LEU A 214 19.06 7.12 16.88
N THR A 215 19.71 6.93 18.04
CA THR A 215 20.52 7.96 18.67
C THR A 215 21.73 8.26 17.78
N SER A 216 21.82 9.47 17.27
CA SER A 216 23.04 9.99 16.67
C SER A 216 24.12 10.06 17.76
N SER A 217 25.12 9.19 17.71
CA SER A 217 26.35 9.40 18.47
C SER A 217 27.15 10.48 17.75
N ALA A 218 27.13 11.70 18.26
CA ALA A 218 28.13 12.70 17.95
C ALA A 218 29.48 12.15 18.40
N ARG A 219 30.41 11.97 17.47
CA ARG A 219 31.82 11.81 17.79
C ARG A 219 32.45 13.20 17.80
N SER A 220 32.95 13.55 18.95
CA SER A 220 33.93 14.62 19.15
C SER A 220 35.24 14.33 18.41
#